data_448ec46d499caf928494cc8ebeed53b9
#
_entry.id   448ec46d499caf928494cc8ebeed53b9
#
_cell.length_a   1.000
_cell.length_b   1.000
_cell.length_c   1.000
_cell.angle_alpha   90.00
_cell.angle_beta   90.00
_cell.angle_gamma   90.00
#
_symmetry.space_group_name_H-M   'P 1'
#
loop_
_entity.id
_entity.type
_entity.pdbx_description
1 polymer ?
#
loop_
_entity_poly.entity_id
_entity_poly.type
_entity_poly.pdbx_seq_one_letter_code
_entity_poly.pdbx_strand_id
1 'polypeptide(L)'
;MDNSSVISRVRYLMGELRLRQNSFAARIGCDVTNLSKQLNGKLPITDSFINKIVVNTGVSKEWLVSGAGVPFGKSDAPEALTAGLTDSEAEGMPVYDLDVTAGPLTRERIFADDRIVGRIAMPGMDSECRVVRVSGDSMAPVINNGDYIAVREVGDTSIIYWGQIYVVLLDDYRMVKYLRRHPNDSKVVLRSANPAYDDIDVPKSAIRGLFFVSKIVKVVDAG
;
A
#
# COMPACT_ATOMS: atom_id res chain seq x y z
N MET A 1 5.50 -29.78 8.96
CA MET A 1 4.44 -28.78 9.16
C MET A 1 3.19 -29.49 9.66
N ASP A 2 2.61 -29.02 10.74
CA ASP A 2 1.30 -29.50 11.18
C ASP A 2 0.20 -28.76 10.39
N ASN A 3 -0.35 -29.42 9.37
CA ASN A 3 -1.39 -28.86 8.52
C ASN A 3 -2.65 -28.44 9.29
N SER A 4 -2.96 -29.11 10.40
CA SER A 4 -4.14 -28.79 11.22
C SER A 4 -4.01 -27.41 11.88
N SER A 5 -2.84 -27.08 12.35
CA SER A 5 -2.55 -25.78 12.97
C SER A 5 -2.58 -24.64 11.97
N VAL A 6 -2.09 -24.86 10.74
CA VAL A 6 -2.16 -23.86 9.66
C VAL A 6 -3.61 -23.62 9.23
N ILE A 7 -4.41 -24.68 9.08
CA ILE A 7 -5.84 -24.56 8.73
C ILE A 7 -6.61 -23.72 9.78
N SER A 8 -6.34 -23.96 11.06
CA SER A 8 -6.97 -23.22 12.14
C SER A 8 -6.63 -21.72 12.05
N ARG A 9 -5.36 -21.39 11.77
CA ARG A 9 -4.92 -20.02 11.58
C ARG A 9 -5.50 -19.36 10.33
N VAL A 10 -5.67 -20.10 9.22
CA VAL A 10 -6.36 -19.57 8.03
C VAL A 10 -7.83 -19.25 8.36
N ARG A 11 -8.52 -20.10 9.12
CA ARG A 11 -9.89 -19.82 9.54
C ARG A 11 -9.98 -18.61 10.48
N TYR A 12 -9.04 -18.48 11.42
CA TYR A 12 -8.91 -17.30 12.26
C TYR A 12 -8.73 -16.03 11.41
N LEU A 13 -7.80 -16.07 10.44
CA LEU A 13 -7.53 -14.98 9.51
C LEU A 13 -8.78 -14.57 8.71
N MET A 14 -9.57 -15.54 8.25
CA MET A 14 -10.84 -15.25 7.57
C MET A 14 -11.84 -14.52 8.48
N GLY A 15 -11.86 -14.89 9.77
CA GLY A 15 -12.68 -14.23 10.80
C GLY A 15 -12.24 -12.78 11.04
N GLU A 16 -10.94 -12.56 11.24
CA GLU A 16 -10.35 -11.22 11.43
C GLU A 16 -10.62 -10.29 10.24
N LEU A 17 -10.46 -10.82 9.02
CA LEU A 17 -10.74 -10.07 7.79
C LEU A 17 -12.25 -9.95 7.49
N ARG A 18 -13.12 -10.56 8.30
CA ARG A 18 -14.57 -10.64 8.11
C ARG A 18 -14.97 -11.13 6.72
N LEU A 19 -14.19 -12.04 6.14
CA LEU A 19 -14.40 -12.60 4.83
C LEU A 19 -15.03 -13.99 4.89
N ARG A 20 -16.08 -14.21 4.10
CA ARG A 20 -16.61 -15.55 3.83
C ARG A 20 -15.67 -16.30 2.89
N GLN A 21 -15.77 -17.62 2.86
CA GLN A 21 -14.89 -18.49 2.08
C GLN A 21 -14.79 -18.11 0.60
N ASN A 22 -15.89 -17.73 -0.05
CA ASN A 22 -15.90 -17.32 -1.45
C ASN A 22 -15.10 -16.01 -1.65
N SER A 23 -15.32 -15.02 -0.78
CA SER A 23 -14.62 -13.75 -0.83
C SER A 23 -13.14 -13.88 -0.51
N PHE A 24 -12.80 -14.77 0.44
CA PHE A 24 -11.41 -15.07 0.77
C PHE A 24 -10.70 -15.77 -0.39
N ALA A 25 -11.34 -16.76 -1.04
CA ALA A 25 -10.80 -17.44 -2.21
C ALA A 25 -10.52 -16.46 -3.36
N ALA A 26 -11.47 -15.57 -3.64
CA ALA A 26 -11.29 -14.52 -4.65
C ALA A 26 -10.11 -13.59 -4.30
N ARG A 27 -10.00 -13.19 -3.03
CA ARG A 27 -8.93 -12.31 -2.56
C ARG A 27 -7.55 -12.92 -2.73
N ILE A 28 -7.38 -14.21 -2.41
CA ILE A 28 -6.07 -14.89 -2.51
C ILE A 28 -5.80 -15.50 -3.89
N GLY A 29 -6.69 -15.28 -4.85
CA GLY A 29 -6.54 -15.79 -6.22
C GLY A 29 -6.53 -17.32 -6.29
N CYS A 30 -7.46 -18.00 -5.56
CA CYS A 30 -7.62 -19.44 -5.62
C CYS A 30 -9.06 -19.85 -5.90
N ASP A 31 -9.23 -21.07 -6.43
CA ASP A 31 -10.54 -21.64 -6.64
C ASP A 31 -11.21 -21.99 -5.30
N VAL A 32 -12.51 -21.67 -5.17
CA VAL A 32 -13.29 -21.86 -3.93
C VAL A 32 -13.36 -23.34 -3.53
N THR A 33 -13.45 -24.24 -4.51
CA THR A 33 -13.49 -25.69 -4.26
C THR A 33 -12.17 -26.20 -3.69
N ASN A 34 -11.05 -25.69 -4.23
CA ASN A 34 -9.72 -26.03 -3.74
C ASN A 34 -9.49 -25.49 -2.33
N LEU A 35 -9.88 -24.22 -2.06
CA LEU A 35 -9.84 -23.66 -0.72
C LEU A 35 -10.65 -24.51 0.26
N SER A 36 -11.87 -24.89 -0.12
CA SER A 36 -12.72 -25.75 0.72
C SER A 36 -12.06 -27.10 1.05
N LYS A 37 -11.45 -27.75 0.05
CA LYS A 37 -10.74 -29.01 0.26
C LYS A 37 -9.52 -28.85 1.18
N GLN A 38 -8.77 -27.75 1.05
CA GLN A 38 -7.63 -27.44 1.91
C GLN A 38 -8.07 -27.17 3.35
N LEU A 39 -9.11 -26.34 3.54
CA LEU A 39 -9.64 -26.04 4.87
C LEU A 39 -10.25 -27.26 5.59
N ASN A 40 -10.69 -28.26 4.84
CA ASN A 40 -11.22 -29.51 5.38
C ASN A 40 -10.16 -30.65 5.42
N GLY A 41 -8.90 -30.32 5.20
CA GLY A 41 -7.80 -31.30 5.23
C GLY A 41 -7.80 -32.33 4.11
N LYS A 42 -8.65 -32.16 3.08
CA LYS A 42 -8.74 -33.07 1.91
C LYS A 42 -7.68 -32.77 0.84
N LEU A 43 -7.03 -31.62 0.89
CA LEU A 43 -5.87 -31.26 0.09
C LEU A 43 -4.75 -30.73 1.00
N PRO A 44 -3.48 -31.01 0.66
CA PRO A 44 -2.36 -30.53 1.45
C PRO A 44 -2.24 -28.99 1.39
N ILE A 45 -1.76 -28.43 2.47
CA ILE A 45 -1.33 -27.02 2.51
C ILE A 45 0.06 -26.95 1.88
N THR A 46 0.17 -26.28 0.75
CA THR A 46 1.44 -26.12 0.02
C THR A 46 2.05 -24.76 0.29
N ASP A 47 3.37 -24.62 0.09
CA ASP A 47 4.05 -23.32 0.20
C ASP A 47 3.47 -22.30 -0.79
N SER A 48 3.05 -22.73 -1.96
CA SER A 48 2.37 -21.88 -2.94
C SER A 48 1.05 -21.32 -2.39
N PHE A 49 0.26 -22.13 -1.68
CA PHE A 49 -0.97 -21.70 -1.05
C PHE A 49 -0.69 -20.73 0.11
N ILE A 50 0.31 -21.01 0.96
CA ILE A 50 0.76 -20.14 2.04
C ILE A 50 1.19 -18.77 1.47
N ASN A 51 2.04 -18.79 0.44
CA ASN A 51 2.52 -17.56 -0.20
C ASN A 51 1.36 -16.73 -0.81
N LYS A 52 0.36 -17.37 -1.43
CA LYS A 52 -0.84 -16.66 -1.91
C LYS A 52 -1.59 -15.95 -0.78
N ILE A 53 -1.72 -16.59 0.38
CA ILE A 53 -2.36 -15.97 1.54
C ILE A 53 -1.51 -14.79 2.02
N VAL A 54 -0.22 -14.99 2.26
CA VAL A 54 0.70 -13.94 2.74
C VAL A 54 0.68 -12.71 1.84
N VAL A 55 0.86 -12.91 0.54
CA VAL A 55 0.92 -11.81 -0.45
C VAL A 55 -0.40 -11.05 -0.53
N ASN A 56 -1.54 -11.75 -0.46
CA ASN A 56 -2.84 -11.13 -0.71
C ASN A 56 -3.58 -10.69 0.56
N THR A 57 -3.07 -11.04 1.76
CA THR A 57 -3.69 -10.64 3.04
C THR A 57 -2.77 -9.84 3.93
N GLY A 58 -1.45 -9.81 3.64
CA GLY A 58 -0.47 -9.15 4.50
C GLY A 58 -0.20 -9.88 5.83
N VAL A 59 -0.68 -11.13 5.98
CA VAL A 59 -0.45 -11.90 7.20
C VAL A 59 1.01 -12.36 7.29
N SER A 60 1.58 -12.35 8.49
CA SER A 60 2.93 -12.89 8.74
C SER A 60 3.02 -14.35 8.32
N LYS A 61 3.99 -14.68 7.46
CA LYS A 61 4.27 -16.06 7.07
C LYS A 61 4.67 -16.91 8.26
N GLU A 62 5.49 -16.36 9.14
CA GLU A 62 5.95 -17.04 10.36
C GLU A 62 4.77 -17.37 11.25
N TRP A 63 3.89 -16.41 11.52
CA TRP A 63 2.68 -16.67 12.29
C TRP A 63 1.78 -17.70 11.60
N LEU A 64 1.59 -17.60 10.30
CA LEU A 64 0.71 -18.51 9.56
C LEU A 64 1.22 -19.96 9.64
N VAL A 65 2.53 -20.16 9.55
CA VAL A 65 3.18 -21.49 9.52
C VAL A 65 3.44 -22.04 10.91
N SER A 66 4.04 -21.25 11.80
CA SER A 66 4.50 -21.69 13.13
C SER A 66 3.57 -21.28 14.27
N GLY A 67 2.81 -20.21 14.11
CA GLY A 67 2.03 -19.58 15.17
C GLY A 67 2.86 -18.61 16.02
N ALA A 68 4.13 -18.41 15.70
CA ALA A 68 4.98 -17.46 16.41
C ALA A 68 4.66 -16.01 15.98
N GLY A 69 4.69 -15.09 16.92
CA GLY A 69 4.36 -13.69 16.66
C GLY A 69 2.86 -13.40 16.58
N VAL A 70 2.49 -12.35 15.87
CA VAL A 70 1.11 -11.90 15.69
C VAL A 70 0.71 -12.00 14.21
N PRO A 71 -0.58 -12.27 13.89
CA PRO A 71 -1.03 -12.52 12.52
C PRO A 71 -0.78 -11.33 11.60
N PHE A 72 -1.05 -10.15 12.08
CA PHE A 72 -0.74 -8.87 11.43
C PHE A 72 0.30 -8.19 12.32
N GLY A 73 1.48 -8.76 12.41
CA GLY A 73 2.63 -8.12 13.02
C GLY A 73 3.09 -7.00 12.09
N LYS A 74 3.66 -5.95 12.69
CA LYS A 74 4.45 -4.95 11.95
C LYS A 74 5.25 -5.72 10.90
N SER A 75 5.02 -5.40 9.61
CA SER A 75 5.79 -6.03 8.54
C SER A 75 7.26 -6.00 8.94
N ASP A 76 7.97 -7.10 8.70
CA ASP A 76 9.43 -7.12 8.76
C ASP A 76 9.95 -6.09 7.74
N ALA A 77 9.84 -4.81 8.11
CA ALA A 77 10.66 -3.77 7.53
C ALA A 77 12.07 -4.10 8.01
N PRO A 78 13.08 -4.10 7.11
CA PRO A 78 14.45 -4.38 7.49
C PRO A 78 14.82 -3.57 8.74
N GLU A 79 15.49 -4.18 9.70
CA GLU A 79 15.87 -3.57 11.00
C GLU A 79 16.50 -2.16 10.89
N ALA A 80 17.02 -1.80 9.72
CA ALA A 80 17.56 -0.49 9.44
C ALA A 80 16.53 0.66 9.49
N LEU A 81 15.20 0.37 9.31
CA LEU A 81 14.13 1.37 9.39
C LEU A 81 13.48 1.41 10.79
N THR A 82 13.64 0.37 11.61
CA THR A 82 13.08 0.34 12.98
C THR A 82 13.83 1.25 13.96
N ALA A 83 15.05 1.65 13.65
CA ALA A 83 15.81 2.59 14.48
C ALA A 83 15.21 4.01 14.55
N GLY A 84 14.22 4.32 13.70
CA GLY A 84 13.52 5.61 13.68
C GLY A 84 12.01 5.54 13.95
N LEU A 85 11.43 4.33 14.08
CA LEU A 85 10.02 4.15 14.40
C LEU A 85 9.87 4.02 15.92
N THR A 86 9.56 5.10 16.59
CA THR A 86 9.28 5.09 18.03
C THR A 86 7.78 4.92 18.26
N ASP A 87 7.39 3.99 19.15
CA ASP A 87 6.03 3.83 19.68
C ASP A 87 5.62 4.98 20.62
N SER A 88 6.42 6.03 20.72
CA SER A 88 6.15 7.17 21.60
C SER A 88 5.20 8.15 20.91
N GLU A 89 4.17 8.46 21.62
CA GLU A 89 2.98 9.27 21.26
C GLU A 89 3.24 10.71 20.84
N ALA A 90 4.31 11.15 20.27
CA ALA A 90 4.38 12.58 19.95
C ALA A 90 5.35 13.04 18.86
N GLU A 91 6.40 12.34 18.51
CA GLU A 91 7.41 12.93 17.63
C GLU A 91 7.62 12.11 16.35
N GLY A 92 7.08 12.59 15.23
CA GLY A 92 7.30 12.06 13.90
C GLY A 92 6.09 12.14 12.98
N MET A 93 6.34 12.16 11.69
CA MET A 93 5.30 12.17 10.68
C MET A 93 4.60 10.82 10.62
N PRO A 94 3.27 10.80 10.53
CA PRO A 94 2.54 9.54 10.38
C PRO A 94 2.87 8.89 9.03
N VAL A 95 3.08 7.58 9.09
CA VAL A 95 3.27 6.74 7.91
C VAL A 95 1.97 6.02 7.62
N TYR A 96 1.46 6.20 6.40
CA TYR A 96 0.22 5.60 5.94
C TYR A 96 0.52 4.49 4.94
N ASP A 97 -0.17 3.37 5.09
CA ASP A 97 -0.23 2.36 4.03
C ASP A 97 -1.37 2.72 3.08
N LEU A 98 -1.00 3.16 1.88
CA LEU A 98 -1.95 3.42 0.81
C LEU A 98 -2.19 2.18 -0.06
N ASP A 99 -2.21 1.01 0.53
CA ASP A 99 -2.47 -0.19 -0.25
C ASP A 99 -3.80 -0.08 -1.02
N VAL A 100 -3.72 -0.28 -2.32
CA VAL A 100 -4.65 0.15 -3.38
C VAL A 100 -5.95 -0.67 -3.41
N THR A 101 -6.25 -1.42 -2.37
CA THR A 101 -7.35 -2.40 -2.39
C THR A 101 -8.51 -2.00 -1.52
N ALA A 102 -9.44 -1.27 -2.01
CA ALA A 102 -10.86 -1.36 -1.72
C ALA A 102 -11.61 -0.03 -1.55
N GLY A 103 -12.46 0.22 -2.50
CA GLY A 103 -13.61 1.10 -2.39
C GLY A 103 -13.33 2.59 -2.63
N PRO A 104 -14.37 3.38 -2.84
CA PRO A 104 -14.26 4.82 -3.03
C PRO A 104 -13.69 5.45 -1.77
N LEU A 105 -12.45 5.93 -1.87
CA LEU A 105 -11.79 6.63 -0.78
C LEU A 105 -11.96 8.13 -0.99
N THR A 106 -12.75 8.72 -0.12
CA THR A 106 -12.76 10.17 -0.01
C THR A 106 -11.40 10.66 0.50
N ARG A 107 -11.08 11.92 0.20
CA ARG A 107 -9.86 12.62 0.62
C ARG A 107 -9.57 12.45 2.11
N GLU A 108 -10.62 12.48 2.95
CA GLU A 108 -10.53 12.35 4.41
C GLU A 108 -10.13 10.93 4.84
N ARG A 109 -10.50 9.90 4.07
CA ARG A 109 -10.24 8.50 4.43
C ARG A 109 -8.84 8.02 4.07
N ILE A 110 -8.12 8.72 3.21
CA ILE A 110 -6.77 8.30 2.79
C ILE A 110 -5.76 8.49 3.91
N PHE A 111 -5.92 9.57 4.65
CA PHE A 111 -5.06 9.93 5.78
C PHE A 111 -5.81 9.87 7.10
N ALA A 112 -6.74 8.93 7.24
CA ALA A 112 -7.43 8.69 8.49
C ALA A 112 -6.49 8.02 9.51
N ASP A 113 -6.68 8.31 10.78
CA ASP A 113 -5.79 7.83 11.85
C ASP A 113 -5.74 6.31 11.97
N ASP A 114 -6.81 5.62 11.57
CA ASP A 114 -6.89 4.15 11.51
C ASP A 114 -6.00 3.51 10.42
N ARG A 115 -5.38 4.33 9.57
CA ARG A 115 -4.44 3.90 8.51
C ARG A 115 -2.99 4.20 8.83
N ILE A 116 -2.70 4.75 9.98
CA ILE A 116 -1.32 4.99 10.42
C ILE A 116 -0.70 3.64 10.80
N VAL A 117 0.33 3.25 10.05
CA VAL A 117 1.09 2.01 10.29
C VAL A 117 2.38 2.24 11.08
N GLY A 118 2.72 3.49 11.34
CA GLY A 118 3.90 3.87 12.11
C GLY A 118 4.13 5.38 12.05
N ARG A 119 5.24 5.81 12.65
CA ARG A 119 5.72 7.21 12.57
C ARG A 119 7.20 7.22 12.24
N ILE A 120 7.64 8.23 11.51
CA ILE A 120 9.04 8.42 11.13
C ILE A 120 9.47 9.85 11.42
N ALA A 121 10.58 9.99 12.12
CA ALA A 121 11.24 11.28 12.30
C ALA A 121 12.48 11.33 11.40
N MET A 122 12.55 12.32 10.53
CA MET A 122 13.71 12.54 9.67
C MET A 122 14.14 14.00 9.69
N PRO A 123 15.43 14.31 9.86
CA PRO A 123 15.93 15.67 9.83
C PRO A 123 15.54 16.38 8.51
N GLY A 124 15.06 17.61 8.62
CA GLY A 124 14.69 18.43 7.46
C GLY A 124 13.38 18.01 6.77
N MET A 125 12.57 17.22 7.40
CA MET A 125 11.16 17.03 7.01
C MET A 125 10.24 17.95 7.80
N ASP A 126 9.23 18.47 7.10
CA ASP A 126 8.18 19.30 7.67
C ASP A 126 7.18 18.42 8.43
N SER A 127 6.79 18.83 9.63
CA SER A 127 5.78 18.13 10.44
C SER A 127 4.40 18.03 9.77
N GLU A 128 4.13 18.89 8.78
CA GLU A 128 2.90 18.86 7.99
C GLU A 128 2.91 17.77 6.90
N CYS A 129 4.08 17.17 6.62
CA CYS A 129 4.19 16.09 5.66
C CYS A 129 3.59 14.80 6.21
N ARG A 130 2.99 14.03 5.34
CA ARG A 130 2.55 12.66 5.59
C ARG A 130 3.42 11.72 4.79
N VAL A 131 3.77 10.59 5.36
CA VAL A 131 4.60 9.60 4.67
C VAL A 131 3.72 8.46 4.17
N VAL A 132 3.97 8.05 2.93
CA VAL A 132 3.17 7.04 2.24
C VAL A 132 4.09 5.99 1.67
N ARG A 133 3.77 4.72 1.86
CA ARG A 133 4.43 3.62 1.17
C ARG A 133 3.87 3.49 -0.24
N VAL A 134 4.76 3.33 -1.22
CA VAL A 134 4.37 3.21 -2.64
C VAL A 134 4.27 1.73 -3.03
N SER A 135 3.15 1.38 -3.67
CA SER A 135 2.94 0.08 -4.30
C SER A 135 2.90 0.22 -5.81
N GLY A 136 3.55 -0.71 -6.51
CA GLY A 136 3.61 -0.75 -7.97
C GLY A 136 4.92 -0.19 -8.53
N ASP A 137 5.08 -0.33 -9.83
CA ASP A 137 6.33 -0.07 -10.55
C ASP A 137 6.21 1.03 -11.62
N SER A 138 5.06 1.69 -11.72
CA SER A 138 4.81 2.70 -12.75
C SER A 138 5.73 3.93 -12.64
N MET A 139 6.34 4.14 -11.47
CA MET A 139 7.30 5.22 -11.23
C MET A 139 8.76 4.74 -11.14
N ALA A 140 9.03 3.46 -11.41
CA ALA A 140 10.38 2.93 -11.48
C ALA A 140 11.15 3.55 -12.68
N PRO A 141 12.46 3.80 -12.54
CA PRO A 141 13.32 3.57 -11.38
C PRO A 141 13.33 4.74 -10.38
N VAL A 142 12.55 5.80 -10.62
CA VAL A 142 12.53 7.01 -9.78
C VAL A 142 11.97 6.72 -8.40
N ILE A 143 10.84 6.01 -8.35
CA ILE A 143 10.23 5.48 -7.13
C ILE A 143 9.94 4.01 -7.40
N ASN A 144 10.47 3.12 -6.57
CA ASN A 144 10.28 1.68 -6.70
C ASN A 144 9.15 1.19 -5.80
N ASN A 145 8.68 -0.01 -6.07
CA ASN A 145 7.75 -0.70 -5.17
C ASN A 145 8.38 -0.85 -3.77
N GLY A 146 7.65 -0.42 -2.74
CA GLY A 146 8.13 -0.46 -1.36
C GLY A 146 8.85 0.80 -0.88
N ASP A 147 9.23 1.72 -1.76
CA ASP A 147 9.76 3.03 -1.37
C ASP A 147 8.72 3.84 -0.60
N TYR A 148 9.18 4.81 0.18
CA TYR A 148 8.31 5.77 0.85
C TYR A 148 8.44 7.15 0.23
N ILE A 149 7.32 7.88 0.21
CA ILE A 149 7.28 9.27 -0.25
C ILE A 149 6.69 10.15 0.84
N ALA A 150 7.30 11.31 1.06
CA ALA A 150 6.71 12.36 1.88
C ALA A 150 5.86 13.27 1.00
N VAL A 151 4.61 13.45 1.38
CA VAL A 151 3.62 14.19 0.61
C VAL A 151 3.02 15.33 1.43
N ARG A 152 2.74 16.43 0.75
CA ARG A 152 2.03 17.60 1.29
C ARG A 152 0.84 17.91 0.41
N GLU A 153 -0.28 18.19 1.03
CA GLU A 153 -1.49 18.55 0.31
C GLU A 153 -1.35 19.88 -0.44
N VAL A 154 -1.85 19.91 -1.68
CA VAL A 154 -1.97 21.14 -2.47
C VAL A 154 -3.37 21.71 -2.25
N GLY A 155 -3.47 22.72 -1.39
CA GLY A 155 -4.75 23.38 -1.07
C GLY A 155 -5.28 24.22 -2.23
N ASP A 156 -4.38 24.91 -2.93
CA ASP A 156 -4.70 25.74 -4.10
C ASP A 156 -4.19 25.09 -5.38
N THR A 157 -5.10 24.51 -6.14
CA THR A 157 -4.80 23.88 -7.42
C THR A 157 -4.68 24.86 -8.59
N SER A 158 -4.84 26.16 -8.36
CA SER A 158 -4.61 27.20 -9.38
C SER A 158 -3.12 27.31 -9.74
N ILE A 159 -2.24 26.99 -8.78
CA ILE A 159 -0.79 26.99 -8.95
C ILE A 159 -0.28 25.55 -8.91
N ILE A 160 -0.02 24.98 -10.06
CA ILE A 160 0.56 23.65 -10.21
C ILE A 160 2.02 23.77 -10.66
N TYR A 161 2.93 23.13 -9.94
CA TYR A 161 4.33 22.98 -10.36
C TYR A 161 4.43 21.85 -11.37
N TRP A 162 4.42 22.21 -12.64
CA TRP A 162 4.44 21.25 -13.74
C TRP A 162 5.75 20.47 -13.80
N GLY A 163 5.64 19.20 -14.11
CA GLY A 163 6.80 18.32 -14.20
C GLY A 163 7.25 17.72 -12.88
N GLN A 164 6.60 18.05 -11.79
CA GLN A 164 6.85 17.45 -10.49
C GLN A 164 6.00 16.20 -10.27
N ILE A 165 6.35 15.43 -9.26
CA ILE A 165 5.65 14.20 -8.89
C ILE A 165 4.55 14.53 -7.88
N TYR A 166 3.38 13.96 -8.11
CA TYR A 166 2.20 14.10 -7.25
C TYR A 166 1.56 12.76 -6.97
N VAL A 167 0.95 12.63 -5.80
CA VAL A 167 -0.12 11.67 -5.58
C VAL A 167 -1.41 12.32 -6.06
N VAL A 168 -2.05 11.71 -7.04
CA VAL A 168 -3.29 12.18 -7.66
C VAL A 168 -4.42 11.25 -7.26
N LEU A 169 -5.48 11.83 -6.70
CA LEU A 169 -6.68 11.11 -6.32
C LEU A 169 -7.77 11.37 -7.35
N LEU A 170 -8.32 10.31 -7.88
CA LEU A 170 -9.54 10.29 -8.67
C LEU A 170 -10.62 9.54 -7.87
N ASP A 171 -11.85 9.44 -8.39
CA ASP A 171 -12.95 8.77 -7.69
C ASP A 171 -12.60 7.32 -7.30
N ASP A 172 -12.02 6.55 -8.25
CA ASP A 172 -11.72 5.13 -8.06
C ASP A 172 -10.21 4.81 -8.04
N TYR A 173 -9.35 5.80 -8.32
CA TYR A 173 -7.93 5.57 -8.52
C TYR A 173 -7.07 6.52 -7.72
N ARG A 174 -5.96 5.98 -7.25
CA ARG A 174 -4.86 6.72 -6.64
C ARG A 174 -3.59 6.41 -7.40
N MET A 175 -2.88 7.42 -7.79
CA MET A 175 -1.69 7.24 -8.62
C MET A 175 -0.58 8.19 -8.18
N VAL A 176 0.64 7.69 -8.20
CA VAL A 176 1.84 8.52 -8.13
C VAL A 176 2.30 8.75 -9.56
N LYS A 177 2.32 9.99 -10.01
CA LYS A 177 2.65 10.35 -11.40
C LYS A 177 3.34 11.71 -11.48
N TYR A 178 4.08 11.93 -12.55
CA TYR A 178 4.42 13.29 -12.97
C TYR A 178 3.16 13.99 -13.47
N LEU A 179 2.93 15.23 -13.03
CA LEU A 179 1.85 16.06 -13.54
C LEU A 179 2.38 16.96 -14.64
N ARG A 180 1.84 16.82 -15.85
CA ARG A 180 2.25 17.55 -17.04
C ARG A 180 1.09 18.39 -17.61
N ARG A 181 1.44 19.48 -18.29
CA ARG A 181 0.46 20.28 -19.02
C ARG A 181 -0.12 19.48 -20.16
N HIS A 182 -1.42 19.59 -20.34
CA HIS A 182 -2.11 19.13 -21.53
C HIS A 182 -2.36 20.33 -22.46
N PRO A 183 -2.38 20.17 -23.80
CA PRO A 183 -2.72 21.24 -24.75
C PRO A 183 -4.10 21.85 -24.49
N ASN A 184 -5.05 21.05 -24.02
CA ASN A 184 -6.34 21.53 -23.54
C ASN A 184 -6.24 21.88 -22.05
N ASP A 185 -6.48 23.16 -21.72
CA ASP A 185 -6.36 23.70 -20.35
C ASP A 185 -7.34 23.08 -19.35
N SER A 186 -8.41 22.40 -19.80
CA SER A 186 -9.33 21.68 -18.92
C SER A 186 -8.80 20.32 -18.47
N LYS A 187 -7.68 19.86 -19.02
CA LYS A 187 -7.06 18.56 -18.75
C LYS A 187 -5.64 18.70 -18.19
N VAL A 188 -5.15 17.59 -17.69
CA VAL A 188 -3.74 17.36 -17.33
C VAL A 188 -3.29 16.02 -17.92
N VAL A 189 -1.98 15.84 -18.07
CA VAL A 189 -1.37 14.56 -18.42
C VAL A 189 -0.70 13.99 -17.19
N LEU A 190 -1.07 12.76 -16.83
CA LEU A 190 -0.41 11.97 -15.80
C LEU A 190 0.61 11.05 -16.48
N ARG A 191 1.89 11.31 -16.24
CA ARG A 191 3.01 10.59 -16.85
C ARG A 191 3.69 9.68 -15.84
N SER A 192 3.92 8.45 -16.23
CA SER A 192 4.74 7.50 -15.49
C SER A 192 6.23 7.80 -15.65
N ALA A 193 7.08 7.43 -14.69
CA ALA A 193 8.52 7.40 -14.87
C ALA A 193 8.94 6.15 -15.68
N ASN A 194 8.22 5.04 -15.48
CA ASN A 194 8.42 3.80 -16.21
C ASN A 194 7.83 3.91 -17.62
N PRO A 195 8.67 3.82 -18.69
CA PRO A 195 8.23 3.96 -20.07
C PRO A 195 7.32 2.84 -20.58
N ALA A 196 7.17 1.76 -19.82
CA ALA A 196 6.21 0.69 -20.14
C ALA A 196 4.74 1.10 -19.93
N TYR A 197 4.50 2.26 -19.30
CA TYR A 197 3.18 2.79 -19.01
C TYR A 197 2.88 4.01 -19.87
N ASP A 198 1.73 4.02 -20.51
CA ASP A 198 1.26 5.15 -21.33
C ASP A 198 0.89 6.37 -20.45
N ASP A 199 0.93 7.55 -21.07
CA ASP A 199 0.40 8.78 -20.49
C ASP A 199 -1.13 8.70 -20.36
N ILE A 200 -1.68 9.28 -19.31
CA ILE A 200 -3.12 9.30 -19.05
C ILE A 200 -3.62 10.73 -19.07
N ASP A 201 -4.53 11.04 -19.98
CA ASP A 201 -5.22 12.34 -20.02
C ASP A 201 -6.38 12.36 -19.05
N VAL A 202 -6.34 13.28 -18.09
CA VAL A 202 -7.34 13.39 -17.03
C VAL A 202 -7.96 14.78 -17.04
N PRO A 203 -9.30 14.91 -17.04
CA PRO A 203 -9.96 16.19 -16.79
C PRO A 203 -9.58 16.73 -15.41
N LYS A 204 -9.27 18.03 -15.31
CA LYS A 204 -8.99 18.65 -14.00
C LYS A 204 -10.15 18.47 -13.01
N SER A 205 -11.38 18.45 -13.52
CA SER A 205 -12.59 18.24 -12.73
C SER A 205 -12.71 16.83 -12.12
N ALA A 206 -11.97 15.86 -12.62
CA ALA A 206 -11.96 14.48 -12.08
C ALA A 206 -10.95 14.33 -10.91
N ILE A 207 -10.08 15.32 -10.69
CA ILE A 207 -9.10 15.28 -9.61
C ILE A 207 -9.80 15.65 -8.30
N ARG A 208 -9.82 14.71 -7.35
CA ARG A 208 -10.44 14.85 -6.02
C ARG A 208 -9.45 15.31 -4.97
N GLY A 209 -8.16 15.06 -5.19
CA GLY A 209 -7.08 15.50 -4.31
C GLY A 209 -5.75 15.47 -5.03
N LEU A 210 -4.87 16.38 -4.65
CA LEU A 210 -3.55 16.51 -5.21
C LEU A 210 -2.55 16.72 -4.07
N PHE A 211 -1.53 15.86 -4.01
CA PHE A 211 -0.50 15.92 -2.98
C PHE A 211 0.86 15.97 -3.66
N PHE A 212 1.61 17.01 -3.36
CA PHE A 212 2.96 17.19 -3.87
C PHE A 212 3.93 16.24 -3.17
N VAL A 213 4.75 15.51 -3.92
CA VAL A 213 5.80 14.66 -3.38
C VAL A 213 7.02 15.52 -3.11
N SER A 214 7.31 15.76 -1.84
CA SER A 214 8.39 16.63 -1.40
C SER A 214 9.71 15.87 -1.24
N LYS A 215 9.68 14.60 -0.86
CA LYS A 215 10.86 13.74 -0.68
C LYS A 215 10.54 12.29 -1.05
N ILE A 216 11.58 11.55 -1.43
CA ILE A 216 11.54 10.12 -1.70
C ILE A 216 12.54 9.44 -0.76
N VAL A 217 12.09 8.42 -0.05
CA VAL A 217 12.92 7.58 0.82
C VAL A 217 13.04 6.21 0.17
N LYS A 218 14.23 5.89 -0.28
CA LYS A 218 14.51 4.61 -0.94
C LYS A 218 14.67 3.50 0.07
N VAL A 219 14.03 2.37 -0.21
CA VAL A 219 14.28 1.11 0.51
C VAL A 219 15.22 0.27 -0.35
N VAL A 220 16.40 -0.01 0.19
CA VAL A 220 17.39 -0.85 -0.49
C VAL A 220 17.64 -2.06 0.40
N ASP A 221 17.31 -3.23 -0.12
CA ASP A 221 17.67 -4.48 0.54
C ASP A 221 19.19 -4.66 0.42
N ALA A 222 19.86 -4.70 1.55
CA ALA A 222 21.27 -5.12 1.60
C ALA A 222 21.28 -6.64 1.45
N GLY A 223 21.44 -7.12 0.21
CA GLY A 223 21.44 -8.51 -0.21
C GLY A 223 22.32 -9.46 0.60
#